data_cbfb48c857444ee0d08e983ce53c615f
#
_entry.id   cbfb48c857444ee0d08e983ce53c615f
#
_cell.length_a   1.000
_cell.length_b   1.000
_cell.length_c   1.000
_cell.angle_alpha   90.00
_cell.angle_beta   90.00
_cell.angle_gamma   90.00
#
_symmetry.space_group_name_H-M   'P 1'
#
loop_
_entity.id
_entity.type
_entity.pdbx_description
1 polymer ?
#
loop_
_entity_poly.entity_id
_entity_poly.type
_entity_poly.pdbx_seq_one_letter_code
_entity_poly.pdbx_strand_id
1 'polypeptide(L)'
;MFKPDTPREKIYDIVGYKFARITETDDVYRVILMDKDKIVFYSDWQSYLMPYTMDFDNADFKDGVFFMTPSKNDYFKIAKGGKNPNNGIYSTRLIYQKN
;
A
#
# COMPACT_ATOMS: atom_id res chain seq x y z
N MET A 1 -5.28 -3.05 0.06
CA MET A 1 -4.56 -1.80 0.39
C MET A 1 -5.54 -0.69 0.68
N PHE A 2 -5.28 0.08 1.69
CA PHE A 2 -6.12 1.19 2.12
C PHE A 2 -5.41 2.52 1.92
N LYS A 3 -6.13 3.52 1.45
CA LYS A 3 -5.60 4.88 1.33
C LYS A 3 -5.32 5.49 2.70
N PRO A 4 -4.47 6.54 2.77
CA PRO A 4 -4.29 7.31 4.00
C PRO A 4 -5.63 7.77 4.57
N ASP A 5 -5.70 7.92 5.88
CA ASP A 5 -6.87 8.41 6.63
C ASP A 5 -8.11 7.50 6.56
N THR A 6 -7.97 6.26 6.11
CA THR A 6 -9.08 5.31 6.19
C THR A 6 -9.37 4.98 7.65
N PRO A 7 -10.64 5.16 8.13
CA PRO A 7 -10.98 4.84 9.52
C PRO A 7 -10.74 3.36 9.82
N ARG A 8 -10.25 3.08 11.03
CA ARG A 8 -9.96 1.70 11.44
C ARG A 8 -11.20 0.81 11.43
N GLU A 9 -12.36 1.37 11.74
CA GLU A 9 -13.63 0.62 11.70
C GLU A 9 -13.91 0.08 10.31
N LYS A 10 -13.64 0.87 9.28
CA LYS A 10 -13.80 0.45 7.90
C LYS A 10 -12.84 -0.68 7.55
N ILE A 11 -11.60 -0.60 8.04
CA ILE A 11 -10.61 -1.66 7.83
C ILE A 11 -11.07 -2.95 8.48
N TYR A 12 -11.53 -2.90 9.72
CA TYR A 12 -12.05 -4.07 10.42
C TYR A 12 -13.25 -4.69 9.71
N ASP A 13 -14.15 -3.85 9.19
CA ASP A 13 -15.34 -4.33 8.47
C ASP A 13 -14.95 -5.09 7.20
N ILE A 14 -13.98 -4.59 6.45
CA ILE A 14 -13.52 -5.23 5.21
C ILE A 14 -12.75 -6.50 5.50
N VAL A 15 -11.87 -6.48 6.50
CA VAL A 15 -11.07 -7.64 6.90
C VAL A 15 -11.94 -8.71 7.56
N GLY A 16 -12.97 -8.30 8.29
CA GLY A 16 -13.94 -9.20 8.92
C GLY A 16 -13.77 -9.35 10.41
N TYR A 17 -12.75 -8.80 11.03
CA TYR A 17 -12.56 -8.86 12.48
C TYR A 17 -11.60 -7.76 12.96
N LYS A 18 -11.67 -7.47 14.26
CA LYS A 18 -10.71 -6.57 14.90
C LYS A 18 -9.41 -7.33 15.16
N PHE A 19 -8.32 -6.79 14.66
CA PHE A 19 -6.99 -7.37 14.87
C PHE A 19 -6.10 -6.38 15.64
N ALA A 20 -4.78 -6.47 15.51
CA ALA A 20 -3.84 -5.62 16.22
C ALA A 20 -4.25 -4.13 16.19
N ARG A 21 -3.84 -3.38 17.21
CA ARG A 21 -4.18 -1.97 17.31
C ARG A 21 -3.65 -1.18 16.12
N ILE A 22 -4.57 -0.56 15.38
CA ILE A 22 -4.24 0.26 14.22
C ILE A 22 -4.19 1.72 14.67
N THR A 23 -3.09 2.42 14.33
CA THR A 23 -3.00 3.87 14.49
C THR A 23 -3.62 4.56 13.29
N GLU A 24 -4.45 5.56 13.53
CA GLU A 24 -4.93 6.45 12.48
C GLU A 24 -3.86 7.52 12.27
N THR A 25 -3.08 7.39 11.20
CA THR A 25 -2.03 8.34 10.85
C THR A 25 -2.25 8.89 9.46
N ASP A 26 -1.87 10.15 9.28
CA ASP A 26 -1.94 10.80 7.98
C ASP A 26 -0.84 10.27 7.05
N ASP A 27 -1.07 10.35 5.74
CA ASP A 27 -0.09 10.04 4.69
C ASP A 27 0.44 8.60 4.68
N VAL A 28 -0.32 7.66 5.23
CA VAL A 28 0.09 6.27 5.31
C VAL A 28 -0.86 5.39 4.52
N TYR A 29 -0.32 4.69 3.52
CA TYR A 29 -1.04 3.57 2.89
C TYR A 29 -0.87 2.33 3.75
N ARG A 30 -1.93 1.57 3.91
CA ARG A 30 -1.90 0.32 4.68
C ARG A 30 -2.06 -0.87 3.78
N VAL A 31 -1.12 -1.80 3.88
CA VAL A 31 -1.12 -3.04 3.11
C VAL A 31 -1.45 -4.18 4.06
N ILE A 32 -2.48 -4.94 3.73
CA ILE A 32 -2.87 -6.12 4.49
C ILE A 32 -2.91 -7.29 3.52
N LEU A 33 -2.16 -8.34 3.84
CA LEU A 33 -2.19 -9.59 3.11
C LEU A 33 -3.04 -10.59 3.89
N MET A 34 -3.95 -11.22 3.19
CA MET A 34 -4.85 -12.19 3.80
C MET A 34 -4.73 -13.54 3.11
N ASP A 35 -4.76 -14.59 3.93
CA ASP A 35 -4.96 -15.96 3.47
C ASP A 35 -6.38 -16.37 3.87
N LYS A 36 -7.30 -16.37 2.90
CA LYS A 36 -8.73 -16.56 3.13
C LYS A 36 -9.26 -15.49 4.09
N ASP A 37 -9.63 -15.85 5.31
CA ASP A 37 -10.19 -14.94 6.31
C ASP A 37 -9.20 -14.53 7.41
N LYS A 38 -7.92 -14.86 7.25
CA LYS A 38 -6.88 -14.59 8.24
C LYS A 38 -5.84 -13.63 7.71
N ILE A 39 -5.44 -12.66 8.52
CA ILE A 39 -4.35 -11.75 8.22
C ILE A 39 -3.03 -12.48 8.42
N VAL A 40 -2.18 -12.46 7.39
CA VAL A 40 -0.84 -13.05 7.43
C VAL A 40 0.26 -11.99 7.40
N PHE A 41 -0.08 -10.75 7.04
CA PHE A 41 0.89 -9.66 6.99
C PHE A 41 0.16 -8.32 7.11
N TYR A 42 0.75 -7.38 7.84
CA TYR A 42 0.26 -6.02 7.99
C TYR A 42 1.43 -5.05 7.97
N SER A 43 1.30 -3.97 7.19
CA SER A 43 2.33 -2.94 7.14
C SER A 43 1.72 -1.58 6.82
N ASP A 44 2.20 -0.56 7.53
CA ASP A 44 1.93 0.82 7.20
C ASP A 44 3.04 1.34 6.29
N TRP A 45 2.66 1.87 5.15
CA TRP A 45 3.58 2.29 4.12
C TRP A 45 3.80 3.80 4.14
N GLN A 46 4.94 4.24 4.63
CA GLN A 46 5.34 5.65 4.64
C GLN A 46 6.43 5.88 3.60
N SER A 47 6.08 6.53 2.50
CA SER A 47 6.98 6.66 1.36
C SER A 47 8.28 7.38 1.69
N TYR A 48 8.26 8.35 2.62
CA TYR A 48 9.46 9.11 2.97
C TYR A 48 10.44 8.34 3.88
N LEU A 49 10.01 7.23 4.47
CA LEU A 49 10.86 6.37 5.32
C LEU A 49 11.37 5.13 4.57
N MET A 50 10.89 4.91 3.37
CA MET A 50 11.22 3.71 2.60
C MET A 50 12.30 4.02 1.55
N PRO A 51 13.19 3.04 1.24
CA PRO A 51 14.18 3.21 0.16
C PRO A 51 13.56 3.22 -1.24
N TYR A 52 12.25 3.04 -1.32
CA TYR A 52 11.50 3.01 -2.56
C TYR A 52 10.15 3.69 -2.35
N THR A 53 9.56 4.16 -3.45
CA THR A 53 8.24 4.76 -3.46
C THR A 53 7.29 3.88 -4.27
N MET A 54 6.00 3.93 -3.93
CA MET A 54 4.97 3.22 -4.69
C MET A 54 4.00 4.22 -5.30
N ASP A 55 3.73 4.04 -6.58
CA ASP A 55 2.81 4.86 -7.34
C ASP A 55 1.59 4.01 -7.72
N PHE A 56 0.43 4.41 -7.22
CA PHE A 56 -0.83 3.72 -7.43
C PHE A 56 -1.82 4.55 -8.25
N ASP A 57 -1.34 5.50 -9.05
CA ASP A 57 -2.21 6.36 -9.85
C ASP A 57 -3.10 5.54 -10.81
N ASN A 58 -2.62 4.38 -11.24
CA ASN A 58 -3.37 3.49 -12.13
C ASN A 58 -4.24 2.47 -11.38
N ALA A 59 -4.26 2.50 -10.06
CA ALA A 59 -5.04 1.54 -9.27
C ALA A 59 -6.50 1.98 -9.13
N ASP A 60 -7.39 1.01 -9.20
CA ASP A 60 -8.83 1.25 -9.05
C ASP A 60 -9.23 1.24 -7.57
N PHE A 61 -8.98 2.35 -6.88
CA PHE A 61 -9.47 2.50 -5.52
C PHE A 61 -10.97 2.75 -5.54
N LYS A 62 -11.70 1.95 -4.78
CA LYS A 62 -13.14 2.13 -4.55
C LYS A 62 -13.37 2.37 -3.06
N ASP A 63 -13.95 3.50 -2.72
CA ASP A 63 -14.16 3.92 -1.33
C ASP A 63 -12.87 3.88 -0.49
N GLY A 64 -11.74 4.22 -1.11
CA GLY A 64 -10.45 4.24 -0.43
C GLY A 64 -9.78 2.90 -0.28
N VAL A 65 -10.30 1.84 -0.90
CA VAL A 65 -9.77 0.48 -0.80
C VAL A 65 -9.41 -0.06 -2.18
N PHE A 66 -8.30 -0.76 -2.25
CA PHE A 66 -7.84 -1.42 -3.47
C PHE A 66 -7.47 -2.87 -3.15
N PHE A 67 -8.02 -3.78 -3.95
CA PHE A 67 -7.77 -5.21 -3.82
C PHE A 67 -6.87 -5.70 -4.94
N MET A 68 -5.79 -6.39 -4.57
CA MET A 68 -4.94 -7.13 -5.51
C MET A 68 -5.11 -8.61 -5.25
N THR A 69 -5.32 -9.36 -6.32
CA THR A 69 -5.41 -10.81 -6.25
C THR A 69 -4.56 -11.43 -7.36
N PRO A 70 -4.03 -12.66 -7.18
CA PRO A 70 -3.24 -13.30 -8.22
C PRO A 70 -4.00 -13.45 -9.55
N SER A 71 -5.32 -13.57 -9.51
CA SER A 71 -6.14 -13.73 -10.70
C SER A 71 -6.20 -12.48 -11.58
N LYS A 72 -5.83 -11.31 -11.07
CA LYS A 72 -5.84 -10.05 -11.82
C LYS A 72 -4.60 -9.85 -12.68
N ASN A 73 -3.53 -10.61 -12.43
CA ASN A 73 -2.23 -10.43 -13.11
C ASN A 73 -1.66 -9.01 -13.00
N ASP A 74 -1.94 -8.34 -11.91
CA ASP A 74 -1.40 -7.00 -11.67
C ASP A 74 0.09 -7.09 -11.34
N TYR A 75 0.85 -6.08 -11.72
CA TYR A 75 2.28 -6.06 -11.46
C TYR A 75 2.80 -4.65 -11.25
N PHE A 76 4.06 -4.55 -10.82
CA PHE A 76 4.73 -3.26 -10.66
C PHE A 76 5.85 -3.13 -11.67
N LYS A 77 5.90 -1.98 -12.33
CA LYS A 77 7.04 -1.59 -13.16
C LYS A 77 8.07 -0.92 -12.25
N ILE A 78 9.32 -1.36 -12.35
CA ILE A 78 10.42 -0.77 -11.57
C ILE A 78 11.03 0.35 -12.39
N ALA A 79 11.15 1.53 -11.78
CA ALA A 79 11.75 2.69 -12.42
C ALA A 79 12.67 3.43 -11.47
N LYS A 80 13.54 4.28 -12.02
CA LYS A 80 14.37 5.17 -11.23
C LYS A 80 13.50 6.29 -10.65
N GLY A 81 13.60 6.50 -9.34
CA GLY A 81 12.92 7.58 -8.64
C GLY A 81 13.77 8.85 -8.55
N GLY A 82 13.46 9.69 -7.56
CA GLY A 82 14.19 10.93 -7.32
C GLY A 82 15.61 10.70 -6.83
N LYS A 83 16.51 11.62 -7.14
CA LYS A 83 17.89 11.61 -6.67
C LYS A 83 18.00 12.28 -5.32
N ASN A 84 18.65 11.63 -4.37
CA ASN A 84 18.95 12.24 -3.08
C ASN A 84 20.07 13.27 -3.27
N PRO A 85 19.85 14.56 -2.96
CA PRO A 85 20.86 15.60 -3.18
C PRO A 85 22.09 15.46 -2.27
N ASN A 86 21.97 14.74 -1.16
CA ASN A 86 23.08 14.60 -0.20
C ASN A 86 24.08 13.53 -0.59
N ASN A 87 23.63 12.45 -1.24
CA ASN A 87 24.50 11.31 -1.57
C ASN A 87 24.49 10.94 -3.06
N GLY A 88 23.66 11.58 -3.86
CA GLY A 88 23.58 11.29 -5.30
C GLY A 88 22.92 9.96 -5.65
N ILE A 89 22.37 9.25 -4.67
CA ILE A 89 21.74 7.95 -4.88
C ILE A 89 20.29 8.16 -5.30
N TYR A 90 19.86 7.39 -6.30
CA TYR A 90 18.47 7.40 -6.76
C TYR A 90 17.64 6.42 -5.96
N SER A 91 16.42 6.82 -5.60
CA SER A 91 15.46 5.90 -5.03
C SER A 91 14.89 4.97 -6.11
N THR A 92 14.28 3.87 -5.69
CA THR A 92 13.54 2.99 -6.58
C THR A 92 12.07 3.38 -6.56
N ARG A 93 11.45 3.41 -7.73
CA ARG A 93 10.04 3.71 -7.88
C ARG A 93 9.31 2.47 -8.39
N LEU A 94 8.27 2.06 -7.67
CA LEU A 94 7.41 0.94 -8.05
C LEU A 94 6.10 1.52 -8.56
N ILE A 95 5.83 1.34 -9.85
CA ILE A 95 4.64 1.89 -10.51
C ILE A 95 3.66 0.74 -10.75
N TYR A 96 2.49 0.82 -10.12
CA TYR A 96 1.44 -0.16 -10.30
C TYR A 96 0.97 -0.17 -11.77
N GLN A 97 0.88 -1.36 -12.35
CA GLN A 97 0.38 -1.57 -13.69
C GLN A 97 -0.84 -2.48 -13.64
N LYS A 98 -1.92 -2.00 -14.20
CA LYS A 98 -3.14 -2.77 -14.35
C LYS A 98 -3.03 -3.61 -15.63
N ASN A 99 -3.27 -4.88 -15.51
CA ASN A 99 -3.22 -5.78 -16.67
C ASN A 99 -4.61 -5.93 -17.29
#